data_f5692c6104019d18b2ab0651c599542d
#
_entry.id   f5692c6104019d18b2ab0651c599542d
#
_cell.length_a   1.000
_cell.length_b   1.000
_cell.length_c   1.000
_cell.angle_alpha   90.00
_cell.angle_beta   90.00
_cell.angle_gamma   90.00
#
_symmetry.space_group_name_H-M   'P 1'
#
loop_
_entity.id
_entity.type
_entity.pdbx_description
1 polymer ?
#
loop_
_entity_poly.entity_id
_entity_poly.type
_entity_poly.pdbx_seq_one_letter_code
_entity_poly.pdbx_strand_id
1 'polypeptide(L)'
;MAIYTGIGGSAKSVSKIYTGVNGAARPVYKGYIGVDGVAKKFYDGGNPISSFALGTEFGIADPSGKICWYTLVHKGVPGGGLYDSTANGAWLWQTNIAASTSISGGYIYGYEGYALDNWCVNYPGGNITPSVANRLMTVHLPYVKQADYNSANVSSGANGLSRKCFLLSAVEMGVYTWQGVDGLMAQEGAKLDYFDYTTAATDKRSTDTEYWTRSKRTHNANYMYTFYADGSFSSTGCHREDSYGLRPCIVLPLNTLVTTVKATSWWQSDTNYII
;
A
#
# COMPACT_ATOMS: atom_id res chain seq x y z
N MET A 1 13.76 -17.47 20.65
CA MET A 1 14.16 -17.29 22.08
C MET A 1 13.64 -15.93 22.50
N ALA A 2 12.85 -15.83 23.56
CA ALA A 2 12.42 -14.54 24.10
C ALA A 2 13.50 -13.99 25.06
N ILE A 3 13.77 -12.68 24.98
CA ILE A 3 14.64 -12.00 25.90
C ILE A 3 13.78 -11.41 27.01
N TYR A 4 14.19 -11.60 28.24
CA TYR A 4 13.49 -11.08 29.41
C TYR A 4 14.39 -10.14 30.18
N THR A 5 13.83 -9.10 30.77
CA THR A 5 14.49 -8.23 31.73
C THR A 5 13.77 -8.31 33.05
N GLY A 6 14.51 -8.30 34.15
CA GLY A 6 13.95 -8.28 35.51
C GLY A 6 13.57 -6.84 35.87
N ILE A 7 12.27 -6.57 36.06
CA ILE A 7 11.79 -5.29 36.57
C ILE A 7 10.87 -5.58 37.76
N GLY A 8 11.23 -5.12 38.95
CA GLY A 8 10.43 -5.33 40.17
C GLY A 8 10.25 -6.80 40.53
N GLY A 9 11.27 -7.64 40.31
CA GLY A 9 11.25 -9.06 40.64
C GLY A 9 10.48 -9.95 39.66
N SER A 10 9.94 -9.40 38.58
CA SER A 10 9.22 -10.16 37.55
C SER A 10 9.98 -10.15 36.22
N ALA A 11 10.04 -11.29 35.52
CA ALA A 11 10.59 -11.35 34.17
C ALA A 11 9.59 -10.73 33.16
N LYS A 12 10.02 -9.70 32.45
CA LYS A 12 9.22 -9.07 31.37
C LYS A 12 9.89 -9.32 30.02
N SER A 13 9.11 -9.66 29.02
CA SER A 13 9.61 -9.83 27.66
C SER A 13 10.11 -8.49 27.08
N VAL A 14 11.25 -8.53 26.39
CA VAL A 14 11.82 -7.38 25.68
C VAL A 14 11.40 -7.46 24.22
N SER A 15 10.59 -6.51 23.80
CA SER A 15 10.10 -6.44 22.39
C SER A 15 11.03 -5.63 21.49
N LYS A 16 11.86 -4.71 22.06
CA LYS A 16 12.79 -3.87 21.31
C LYS A 16 14.06 -3.61 22.13
N ILE A 17 15.21 -3.65 21.46
CA ILE A 17 16.50 -3.29 22.01
C ILE A 17 17.02 -2.07 21.24
N TYR A 18 17.57 -1.10 21.97
CA TYR A 18 18.20 0.07 21.40
C TYR A 18 19.67 0.15 21.84
N THR A 19 20.52 0.67 20.97
CA THR A 19 21.90 1.03 21.29
C THR A 19 22.09 2.53 21.11
N GLY A 20 22.91 3.15 21.99
CA GLY A 20 23.29 4.55 21.85
C GLY A 20 24.42 4.68 20.82
N VAL A 21 24.22 5.49 19.79
CA VAL A 21 25.26 5.83 18.82
C VAL A 21 25.26 7.34 18.64
N ASN A 22 26.37 7.99 18.98
CA ASN A 22 26.53 9.46 18.93
C ASN A 22 25.39 10.22 19.65
N GLY A 23 25.01 9.76 20.85
CA GLY A 23 23.95 10.40 21.66
C GLY A 23 22.52 10.11 21.23
N ALA A 24 22.30 9.34 20.17
CA ALA A 24 20.98 8.95 19.72
C ALA A 24 20.71 7.46 19.97
N ALA A 25 19.48 7.13 20.43
CA ALA A 25 19.04 5.75 20.56
C ALA A 25 18.73 5.17 19.18
N ARG A 26 19.41 4.10 18.79
CA ARG A 26 19.18 3.38 17.53
C ARG A 26 18.65 1.97 17.81
N PRO A 27 17.61 1.51 17.07
CA PRO A 27 17.08 0.16 17.25
C PRO A 27 18.10 -0.90 16.85
N VAL A 28 18.20 -1.96 17.66
CA VAL A 28 18.98 -3.15 17.33
C VAL A 28 18.03 -4.15 16.67
N TYR A 29 18.27 -4.49 15.41
CA TYR A 29 17.44 -5.44 14.68
C TYR A 29 17.86 -6.90 14.93
N LYS A 30 19.15 -7.15 15.17
CA LYS A 30 19.69 -8.48 15.46
C LYS A 30 20.77 -8.40 16.54
N GLY A 31 20.74 -9.32 17.49
CA GLY A 31 21.76 -9.51 18.51
C GLY A 31 22.39 -10.89 18.43
N TYR A 32 23.71 -10.96 18.56
CA TYR A 32 24.46 -12.21 18.57
C TYR A 32 25.30 -12.33 19.83
N ILE A 33 25.46 -13.55 20.32
CA ILE A 33 26.37 -13.89 21.41
C ILE A 33 27.37 -14.94 20.90
N GLY A 34 28.65 -14.78 21.27
CA GLY A 34 29.67 -15.79 21.00
C GLY A 34 29.48 -16.99 21.94
N VAL A 35 29.32 -18.19 21.41
CA VAL A 35 29.32 -19.43 22.17
C VAL A 35 30.21 -20.42 21.43
N ASP A 36 31.27 -20.89 22.12
CA ASP A 36 32.26 -21.80 21.54
C ASP A 36 32.87 -21.32 20.22
N GLY A 37 33.20 -20.02 20.12
CA GLY A 37 33.79 -19.41 18.94
C GLY A 37 32.76 -19.20 17.78
N VAL A 38 31.50 -19.51 17.95
CA VAL A 38 30.43 -19.34 16.95
C VAL A 38 29.48 -18.22 17.39
N ALA A 39 29.16 -17.28 16.49
CA ALA A 39 28.14 -16.27 16.74
C ALA A 39 26.74 -16.91 16.71
N LYS A 40 26.09 -16.97 17.86
CA LYS A 40 24.69 -17.44 17.98
C LYS A 40 23.74 -16.26 18.12
N LYS A 41 22.73 -16.19 17.26
CA LYS A 41 21.71 -15.14 17.32
C LYS A 41 20.85 -15.30 18.57
N PHE A 42 20.81 -14.27 19.42
CA PHE A 42 19.97 -14.26 20.63
C PHE A 42 18.78 -13.28 20.53
N TYR A 43 18.84 -12.35 19.59
CA TYR A 43 17.77 -11.38 19.36
C TYR A 43 17.52 -11.22 17.86
N ASP A 44 16.26 -11.34 17.45
CA ASP A 44 15.81 -11.08 16.09
C ASP A 44 14.54 -10.20 16.16
N GLY A 45 14.76 -8.92 16.06
CA GLY A 45 13.67 -7.91 16.02
C GLY A 45 13.06 -7.74 14.63
N GLY A 46 13.42 -8.60 13.68
CA GLY A 46 13.01 -8.48 12.28
C GLY A 46 13.94 -7.57 11.47
N ASN A 47 13.63 -7.43 10.19
CA ASN A 47 14.27 -6.49 9.28
C ASN A 47 13.32 -5.31 9.01
N PRO A 48 13.82 -4.08 8.83
CA PRO A 48 12.97 -2.98 8.41
C PRO A 48 12.42 -3.25 7.01
N ILE A 49 11.18 -2.87 6.76
CA ILE A 49 10.51 -3.08 5.47
C ILE A 49 11.29 -2.45 4.30
N SER A 50 12.02 -1.36 4.55
CA SER A 50 12.87 -0.70 3.58
C SER A 50 14.02 -1.56 3.04
N SER A 51 14.41 -2.64 3.75
CA SER A 51 15.48 -3.53 3.32
C SER A 51 15.07 -4.57 2.28
N PHE A 52 13.77 -4.71 2.03
CA PHE A 52 13.25 -5.68 1.07
C PHE A 52 13.18 -5.12 -0.35
N ALA A 53 13.27 -5.98 -1.36
CA ALA A 53 13.10 -5.62 -2.76
C ALA A 53 11.65 -5.23 -3.07
N LEU A 54 11.46 -4.40 -4.10
CA LEU A 54 10.13 -4.16 -4.67
C LEU A 54 9.57 -5.49 -5.21
N GLY A 55 8.27 -5.67 -5.11
CA GLY A 55 7.60 -6.92 -5.45
C GLY A 55 7.58 -7.95 -4.31
N THR A 56 8.29 -7.72 -3.19
CA THR A 56 8.16 -8.59 -2.01
C THR A 56 6.77 -8.49 -1.43
N GLU A 57 6.18 -9.64 -1.11
CA GLU A 57 4.86 -9.71 -0.48
C GLU A 57 4.96 -9.81 1.04
N PHE A 58 4.09 -9.10 1.72
CA PHE A 58 3.97 -9.06 3.18
C PHE A 58 2.56 -9.42 3.61
N GLY A 59 2.47 -10.33 4.58
CA GLY A 59 1.21 -10.68 5.23
C GLY A 59 0.87 -9.67 6.33
N ILE A 60 -0.35 -9.21 6.32
CA ILE A 60 -0.95 -8.40 7.40
C ILE A 60 -2.21 -9.13 7.85
N ALA A 61 -2.30 -9.41 9.16
CA ALA A 61 -3.47 -10.06 9.71
C ALA A 61 -4.65 -9.07 9.80
N ASP A 62 -5.85 -9.55 9.52
CA ASP A 62 -7.09 -8.88 9.90
C ASP A 62 -7.44 -9.15 11.38
N PRO A 63 -8.47 -8.53 11.95
CA PRO A 63 -8.87 -8.76 13.33
C PRO A 63 -9.29 -10.21 13.66
N SER A 64 -9.63 -11.02 12.64
CA SER A 64 -9.95 -12.45 12.80
C SER A 64 -8.71 -13.35 12.77
N GLY A 65 -7.55 -12.78 12.40
CA GLY A 65 -6.30 -13.52 12.23
C GLY A 65 -6.07 -14.04 10.81
N LYS A 66 -6.97 -13.76 9.85
CA LYS A 66 -6.76 -14.09 8.44
C LYS A 66 -5.66 -13.18 7.88
N ILE A 67 -4.73 -13.77 7.13
CA ILE A 67 -3.64 -13.02 6.49
C ILE A 67 -4.09 -12.50 5.12
N CYS A 68 -3.96 -11.20 4.95
CA CYS A 68 -4.09 -10.51 3.66
C CYS A 68 -2.68 -10.16 3.15
N TRP A 69 -2.42 -10.41 1.87
CA TRP A 69 -1.11 -10.19 1.26
C TRP A 69 -1.05 -8.85 0.55
N TYR A 70 0.09 -8.17 0.70
CA TYR A 70 0.37 -6.87 0.11
C TYR A 70 1.74 -6.88 -0.56
N THR A 71 1.80 -6.42 -1.78
CA THR A 71 3.02 -6.24 -2.56
C THR A 71 3.67 -4.89 -2.26
N LEU A 72 4.97 -4.86 -1.98
CA LEU A 72 5.74 -3.62 -1.86
C LEU A 72 5.96 -2.98 -3.23
N VAL A 73 5.27 -1.89 -3.50
CA VAL A 73 5.26 -1.25 -4.82
C VAL A 73 6.11 0.01 -4.92
N HIS A 74 6.47 0.63 -3.76
CA HIS A 74 7.35 1.80 -3.73
C HIS A 74 7.96 2.00 -2.34
N LYS A 75 9.10 2.69 -2.28
CA LYS A 75 9.78 3.11 -1.04
C LYS A 75 10.18 4.57 -1.13
N GLY A 76 9.75 5.36 -0.16
CA GLY A 76 10.04 6.79 -0.11
C GLY A 76 8.90 7.65 -0.65
N VAL A 77 9.22 8.86 -1.05
CA VAL A 77 8.28 9.79 -1.70
C VAL A 77 8.28 9.51 -3.20
N PRO A 78 7.12 9.20 -3.83
CA PRO A 78 7.06 9.04 -5.27
C PRO A 78 7.53 10.29 -6.02
N GLY A 79 8.13 10.09 -7.19
CA GLY A 79 8.71 11.18 -7.99
C GLY A 79 7.69 12.22 -8.50
N GLY A 80 8.16 13.12 -9.38
CA GLY A 80 7.29 14.07 -10.09
C GLY A 80 6.85 15.31 -9.31
N GLY A 81 7.27 15.48 -8.03
CA GLY A 81 6.98 16.69 -7.24
C GLY A 81 5.49 16.87 -6.84
N LEU A 82 4.66 15.85 -7.03
CA LEU A 82 3.23 15.89 -6.71
C LEU A 82 2.91 15.44 -5.27
N TYR A 83 3.89 14.86 -4.58
CA TYR A 83 3.75 14.39 -3.21
C TYR A 83 4.59 15.24 -2.26
N ASP A 84 4.18 15.33 -1.02
CA ASP A 84 4.97 15.91 0.05
C ASP A 84 5.62 14.82 0.94
N SER A 85 6.26 15.25 2.03
CA SER A 85 6.94 14.34 2.95
C SER A 85 6.04 13.33 3.66
N THR A 86 4.73 13.52 3.67
CA THR A 86 3.77 12.56 4.24
C THR A 86 3.76 11.24 3.48
N ALA A 87 4.17 11.24 2.21
CA ALA A 87 4.25 10.07 1.36
C ALA A 87 5.56 9.26 1.52
N ASN A 88 6.47 9.69 2.43
CA ASN A 88 7.77 9.04 2.64
C ASN A 88 7.65 7.73 3.44
N GLY A 89 7.18 6.68 2.79
CA GLY A 89 6.94 5.39 3.42
C GLY A 89 7.12 4.20 2.49
N ALA A 90 6.80 3.02 3.00
CA ALA A 90 6.67 1.78 2.24
C ALA A 90 5.23 1.66 1.75
N TRP A 91 5.03 1.71 0.45
CA TRP A 91 3.73 1.60 -0.20
C TRP A 91 3.41 0.14 -0.44
N LEU A 92 2.37 -0.32 0.21
CA LEU A 92 1.92 -1.70 0.20
C LEU A 92 0.55 -1.79 -0.49
N TRP A 93 0.52 -2.42 -1.64
CA TRP A 93 -0.67 -2.60 -2.45
C TRP A 93 -1.20 -4.03 -2.29
N GLN A 94 -2.46 -4.19 -1.96
CA GLN A 94 -3.03 -5.52 -1.74
C GLN A 94 -2.91 -6.37 -3.01
N THR A 95 -2.34 -7.57 -2.86
CA THR A 95 -2.02 -8.47 -3.98
C THR A 95 -3.27 -8.97 -4.67
N ASN A 96 -4.28 -9.39 -3.91
CA ASN A 96 -5.54 -9.93 -4.41
C ASN A 96 -6.69 -8.93 -4.25
N ILE A 97 -7.79 -9.20 -4.91
CA ILE A 97 -9.04 -8.43 -4.74
C ILE A 97 -9.54 -8.57 -3.29
N ALA A 98 -9.74 -7.45 -2.62
CA ALA A 98 -10.25 -7.41 -1.24
C ALA A 98 -11.78 -7.54 -1.18
N ALA A 99 -12.46 -6.93 -2.13
CA ALA A 99 -13.90 -6.92 -2.30
C ALA A 99 -14.25 -6.51 -3.72
N SER A 100 -15.51 -6.60 -4.10
CA SER A 100 -16.03 -6.04 -5.36
C SER A 100 -17.21 -5.14 -5.04
N THR A 101 -17.30 -4.01 -5.74
CA THR A 101 -18.41 -3.06 -5.59
C THR A 101 -18.64 -2.25 -6.86
N SER A 102 -19.86 -1.75 -7.01
CA SER A 102 -20.18 -0.69 -7.95
C SER A 102 -20.10 0.67 -7.27
N ILE A 103 -20.01 1.74 -8.07
CA ILE A 103 -19.99 3.12 -7.57
C ILE A 103 -21.41 3.70 -7.59
N SER A 104 -22.42 2.91 -7.27
CA SER A 104 -23.84 3.29 -7.36
C SER A 104 -24.19 4.56 -6.58
N GLY A 105 -25.15 5.34 -7.05
CA GLY A 105 -25.75 6.44 -6.28
C GLY A 105 -25.64 7.84 -6.88
N GLY A 106 -25.41 8.00 -8.18
CA GLY A 106 -25.38 9.28 -8.85
C GLY A 106 -24.13 9.54 -9.69
N TYR A 107 -24.00 10.73 -10.23
CA TYR A 107 -22.83 11.10 -11.02
C TYR A 107 -21.55 11.13 -10.16
N ILE A 108 -20.44 10.68 -10.74
CA ILE A 108 -19.11 10.68 -10.08
C ILE A 108 -18.35 11.93 -10.54
N TYR A 109 -18.16 12.86 -9.65
CA TYR A 109 -17.41 14.09 -9.96
C TYR A 109 -15.94 14.05 -9.51
N GLY A 110 -15.52 12.97 -8.84
CA GLY A 110 -14.16 12.74 -8.37
C GLY A 110 -14.05 11.43 -7.61
N TYR A 111 -12.89 11.15 -7.04
CA TYR A 111 -12.70 10.00 -6.14
C TYR A 111 -13.16 10.33 -4.71
N GLU A 112 -12.84 11.54 -4.24
CA GLU A 112 -13.07 12.00 -2.87
C GLU A 112 -14.56 11.94 -2.47
N GLY A 113 -14.84 11.25 -1.37
CA GLY A 113 -16.18 11.15 -0.76
C GLY A 113 -17.16 10.21 -1.48
N TYR A 114 -16.78 9.59 -2.60
CA TYR A 114 -17.61 8.60 -3.29
C TYR A 114 -17.41 7.19 -2.74
N ALA A 115 -18.18 6.23 -3.23
CA ALA A 115 -18.25 4.86 -2.69
C ALA A 115 -16.88 4.18 -2.56
N LEU A 116 -16.01 4.32 -3.55
CA LEU A 116 -14.67 3.69 -3.54
C LEU A 116 -13.76 4.31 -2.46
N ASP A 117 -13.79 5.64 -2.33
CA ASP A 117 -13.03 6.35 -1.30
C ASP A 117 -13.55 6.02 0.10
N ASN A 118 -14.88 6.08 0.29
CA ASN A 118 -15.52 5.76 1.57
C ASN A 118 -15.24 4.30 1.98
N TRP A 119 -15.22 3.38 1.04
CA TRP A 119 -14.81 2.01 1.30
C TRP A 119 -13.37 1.93 1.79
N CYS A 120 -12.44 2.61 1.12
CA CYS A 120 -11.03 2.66 1.53
C CYS A 120 -10.84 3.32 2.90
N VAL A 121 -11.58 4.40 3.21
CA VAL A 121 -11.51 5.07 4.53
C VAL A 121 -11.91 4.10 5.66
N ASN A 122 -12.90 3.25 5.43
CA ASN A 122 -13.39 2.29 6.41
C ASN A 122 -12.58 0.97 6.43
N TYR A 123 -11.84 0.67 5.37
CA TYR A 123 -11.13 -0.61 5.18
C TYR A 123 -10.20 -0.98 6.34
N PRO A 124 -9.33 -0.09 6.88
CA PRO A 124 -8.42 -0.46 7.95
C PRO A 124 -9.10 -0.95 9.22
N GLY A 125 -10.28 -0.44 9.55
CA GLY A 125 -11.00 -0.78 10.78
C GLY A 125 -11.48 -2.25 10.83
N GLY A 126 -11.78 -2.84 9.68
CA GLY A 126 -12.28 -4.21 9.59
C GLY A 126 -11.28 -5.24 9.02
N ASN A 127 -10.22 -4.77 8.35
CA ASN A 127 -9.35 -5.64 7.55
C ASN A 127 -7.86 -5.58 7.94
N ILE A 128 -7.51 -4.78 8.92
CA ILE A 128 -6.13 -4.65 9.40
C ILE A 128 -6.15 -4.68 10.93
N THR A 129 -5.29 -5.47 11.55
CA THR A 129 -5.16 -5.50 13.01
C THR A 129 -4.88 -4.11 13.57
N PRO A 130 -5.43 -3.74 14.74
CA PRO A 130 -5.22 -2.42 15.35
C PRO A 130 -3.73 -2.05 15.53
N SER A 131 -2.86 -3.02 15.78
CA SER A 131 -1.42 -2.82 15.93
C SER A 131 -0.75 -2.30 14.65
N VAL A 132 -1.22 -2.71 13.47
CA VAL A 132 -0.76 -2.23 12.17
C VAL A 132 -1.55 -0.99 11.74
N ALA A 133 -2.87 -0.98 11.90
CA ALA A 133 -3.74 0.12 11.52
C ALA A 133 -3.34 1.45 12.18
N ASN A 134 -2.91 1.43 13.44
CA ASN A 134 -2.42 2.60 14.17
C ASN A 134 -1.07 3.13 13.67
N ARG A 135 -0.34 2.34 12.87
CA ARG A 135 0.95 2.71 12.27
C ARG A 135 0.81 3.18 10.83
N LEU A 136 -0.37 3.07 10.22
CA LEU A 136 -0.62 3.56 8.87
C LEU A 136 -0.35 5.06 8.80
N MET A 137 0.46 5.44 7.83
CA MET A 137 0.74 6.84 7.55
C MET A 137 -0.47 7.47 6.87
N THR A 138 -0.75 8.71 7.21
CA THR A 138 -1.67 9.54 6.45
C THR A 138 -0.86 10.23 5.36
N VAL A 139 -1.18 9.98 4.10
CA VAL A 139 -0.50 10.57 2.94
C VAL A 139 -1.40 11.56 2.22
N HIS A 140 -0.79 12.58 1.64
CA HIS A 140 -1.47 13.53 0.75
C HIS A 140 -1.33 13.05 -0.70
N LEU A 141 -2.44 12.55 -1.25
CA LEU A 141 -2.51 11.98 -2.60
C LEU A 141 -2.84 13.05 -3.63
N PRO A 142 -2.14 13.08 -4.77
CA PRO A 142 -2.58 13.89 -5.91
C PRO A 142 -3.95 13.41 -6.40
N TYR A 143 -4.90 14.33 -6.57
CA TYR A 143 -6.25 13.99 -7.01
C TYR A 143 -6.95 15.15 -7.70
N VAL A 144 -7.97 14.86 -8.49
CA VAL A 144 -8.88 15.87 -9.06
C VAL A 144 -10.02 16.11 -8.09
N LYS A 145 -10.18 17.38 -7.66
CA LYS A 145 -11.31 17.76 -6.81
C LYS A 145 -12.64 17.65 -7.56
N GLN A 146 -13.72 17.42 -6.82
CA GLN A 146 -15.07 17.37 -7.38
C GLN A 146 -15.42 18.63 -8.20
N ALA A 147 -15.01 19.81 -7.75
CA ALA A 147 -15.25 21.08 -8.47
C ALA A 147 -14.51 21.16 -9.82
N ASP A 148 -13.44 20.39 -9.98
CA ASP A 148 -12.56 20.38 -11.15
C ASP A 148 -12.84 19.19 -12.09
N TYR A 149 -13.99 18.51 -11.96
CA TYR A 149 -14.26 17.26 -12.69
C TYR A 149 -14.22 17.40 -14.22
N ASN A 150 -14.45 18.60 -14.74
CA ASN A 150 -14.35 18.92 -16.17
C ASN A 150 -12.95 19.39 -16.61
N SER A 151 -11.99 19.36 -15.69
CA SER A 151 -10.61 19.72 -15.99
C SER A 151 -9.67 18.62 -15.50
N ALA A 152 -8.43 18.65 -15.97
CA ALA A 152 -7.38 17.78 -15.48
C ALA A 152 -6.57 18.44 -14.35
N ASN A 153 -7.11 19.44 -13.67
CA ASN A 153 -6.46 20.15 -12.58
C ASN A 153 -6.30 19.23 -11.37
N VAL A 154 -5.07 19.01 -10.95
CA VAL A 154 -4.73 18.14 -9.84
C VAL A 154 -4.36 18.96 -8.62
N SER A 155 -5.01 18.70 -7.50
CA SER A 155 -4.55 19.13 -6.18
C SER A 155 -3.50 18.17 -5.66
N SER A 156 -2.36 18.68 -5.18
CA SER A 156 -1.19 17.88 -4.84
C SER A 156 -0.38 18.46 -3.67
N GLY A 157 0.64 17.74 -3.20
CA GLY A 157 1.43 18.13 -2.06
C GLY A 157 0.56 18.35 -0.83
N ALA A 158 0.77 19.43 -0.08
CA ALA A 158 -0.01 19.72 1.13
C ALA A 158 -1.53 19.95 0.86
N ASN A 159 -1.93 20.19 -0.40
CA ASN A 159 -3.32 20.31 -0.81
C ASN A 159 -3.90 19.00 -1.36
N GLY A 160 -3.13 17.91 -1.32
CA GLY A 160 -3.55 16.58 -1.73
C GLY A 160 -4.62 15.99 -0.82
N LEU A 161 -5.28 14.94 -1.32
CA LEU A 161 -6.28 14.19 -0.56
C LEU A 161 -5.63 13.38 0.55
N SER A 162 -5.97 13.68 1.80
CA SER A 162 -5.38 13.09 3.01
C SER A 162 -6.01 11.72 3.30
N ARG A 163 -5.27 10.59 3.09
CA ARG A 163 -5.79 9.22 3.29
C ARG A 163 -4.75 8.29 3.91
N LYS A 164 -5.22 7.32 4.71
CA LYS A 164 -4.42 6.19 5.24
C LYS A 164 -4.53 4.93 4.39
N CYS A 165 -5.63 4.78 3.68
CA CYS A 165 -5.91 3.69 2.77
C CYS A 165 -6.62 4.27 1.55
N PHE A 166 -6.26 3.82 0.35
CA PHE A 166 -6.73 4.40 -0.91
C PHE A 166 -6.53 3.41 -2.07
N LEU A 167 -7.18 3.64 -3.21
CA LEU A 167 -6.86 2.96 -4.45
C LEU A 167 -5.70 3.67 -5.15
N LEU A 168 -4.85 2.92 -5.84
CA LEU A 168 -3.83 3.53 -6.72
C LEU A 168 -4.50 4.20 -7.91
N SER A 169 -3.90 5.29 -8.41
CA SER A 169 -4.27 5.88 -9.69
C SER A 169 -3.70 5.06 -10.85
N ALA A 170 -4.29 5.19 -12.03
CA ALA A 170 -3.75 4.57 -13.24
C ALA A 170 -2.32 5.06 -13.54
N VAL A 171 -2.02 6.33 -13.26
CA VAL A 171 -0.67 6.90 -13.43
C VAL A 171 0.34 6.27 -12.48
N GLU A 172 -0.02 6.06 -11.21
CA GLU A 172 0.83 5.36 -10.24
C GLU A 172 1.15 3.94 -10.68
N MET A 173 0.24 3.30 -11.38
CA MET A 173 0.41 1.96 -11.95
C MET A 173 1.04 1.95 -13.36
N GLY A 174 1.61 3.06 -13.80
CA GLY A 174 2.44 3.11 -15.01
C GLY A 174 1.69 3.44 -16.31
N VAL A 175 0.46 3.94 -16.23
CA VAL A 175 -0.23 4.48 -17.41
C VAL A 175 0.15 5.96 -17.54
N TYR A 176 0.55 6.39 -18.74
CA TYR A 176 0.73 7.80 -19.01
C TYR A 176 -0.62 8.53 -18.99
N THR A 177 -0.59 9.83 -18.71
CA THR A 177 -1.77 10.67 -18.88
C THR A 177 -2.31 10.53 -20.29
N TRP A 178 -3.59 10.22 -20.39
CA TRP A 178 -4.25 9.93 -21.65
C TRP A 178 -5.14 11.10 -22.05
N GLN A 179 -4.96 11.55 -23.29
CA GLN A 179 -5.86 12.50 -23.94
C GLN A 179 -6.60 11.76 -25.05
N GLY A 180 -7.66 11.06 -24.67
CA GLY A 180 -8.52 10.36 -25.64
C GLY A 180 -9.66 11.21 -26.13
N VAL A 181 -10.37 10.71 -27.17
CA VAL A 181 -11.52 11.39 -27.82
C VAL A 181 -12.66 11.70 -26.81
N ASP A 182 -12.68 10.97 -25.70
CA ASP A 182 -13.80 10.97 -24.74
C ASP A 182 -13.42 11.45 -23.34
N GLY A 183 -12.27 12.08 -23.16
CA GLY A 183 -11.85 12.66 -21.88
C GLY A 183 -10.36 12.55 -21.60
N LEU A 184 -9.92 13.36 -20.65
CA LEU A 184 -8.55 13.43 -20.18
C LEU A 184 -8.40 12.56 -18.93
N MET A 185 -7.30 11.81 -18.84
CA MET A 185 -6.85 11.27 -17.57
C MET A 185 -5.88 12.26 -16.93
N ALA A 186 -6.22 12.73 -15.74
CA ALA A 186 -5.39 13.68 -15.00
C ALA A 186 -4.11 13.01 -14.46
N GLN A 187 -3.07 13.85 -14.23
CA GLN A 187 -1.81 13.44 -13.62
C GLN A 187 -1.99 13.21 -12.10
N GLU A 188 -2.82 12.26 -11.70
CA GLU A 188 -3.11 11.95 -10.29
C GLU A 188 -2.02 11.11 -9.62
N GLY A 189 -0.76 11.49 -9.81
CA GLY A 189 0.39 10.87 -9.21
C GLY A 189 1.58 10.71 -10.15
N ALA A 190 2.57 9.96 -9.69
CA ALA A 190 3.73 9.55 -10.44
C ALA A 190 3.84 8.03 -10.41
N LYS A 191 4.37 7.43 -11.47
CA LYS A 191 4.59 5.99 -11.55
C LYS A 191 5.39 5.49 -10.33
N LEU A 192 4.85 4.53 -9.61
CA LEU A 192 5.57 3.84 -8.54
C LEU A 192 6.63 2.90 -9.12
N ASP A 193 7.72 2.71 -8.41
CA ASP A 193 8.92 2.05 -8.95
C ASP A 193 8.71 0.57 -9.33
N TYR A 194 7.73 -0.09 -8.74
CA TYR A 194 7.39 -1.48 -9.08
C TYR A 194 6.81 -1.64 -10.48
N PHE A 195 6.07 -0.64 -10.98
CA PHE A 195 5.37 -0.74 -12.25
C PHE A 195 6.22 -0.25 -13.43
N ASP A 196 5.96 -0.82 -14.60
CA ASP A 196 6.52 -0.36 -15.86
C ASP A 196 5.56 0.62 -16.55
N TYR A 197 6.08 1.47 -17.44
CA TYR A 197 5.24 2.32 -18.26
C TYR A 197 4.64 1.50 -19.42
N THR A 198 3.38 1.11 -19.27
CA THR A 198 2.65 0.37 -20.32
C THR A 198 1.13 0.41 -20.08
N THR A 199 0.35 0.33 -21.16
CA THR A 199 -1.09 0.07 -21.13
C THR A 199 -1.42 -1.40 -21.40
N ALA A 200 -0.43 -2.19 -21.85
CA ALA A 200 -0.58 -3.61 -22.17
C ALA A 200 -0.77 -4.47 -20.92
N ALA A 201 -1.18 -5.71 -21.13
CA ALA A 201 -1.24 -6.74 -20.11
C ALA A 201 0.13 -6.93 -19.41
N THR A 202 0.11 -7.11 -18.10
CA THR A 202 1.33 -7.36 -17.32
C THR A 202 1.00 -8.07 -16.01
N ASP A 203 1.81 -9.05 -15.65
CA ASP A 203 1.69 -9.83 -14.42
C ASP A 203 1.74 -8.96 -13.15
N LYS A 204 2.46 -7.83 -13.20
CA LYS A 204 2.54 -6.89 -12.07
C LYS A 204 1.20 -6.27 -11.69
N ARG A 205 0.25 -6.22 -12.61
CA ARG A 205 -1.09 -5.64 -12.43
C ARG A 205 -2.21 -6.67 -12.54
N SER A 206 -1.92 -7.88 -13.05
CA SER A 206 -2.91 -8.93 -13.22
C SER A 206 -3.54 -9.38 -11.89
N THR A 207 -4.76 -9.90 -11.98
CA THR A 207 -5.52 -10.45 -10.85
C THR A 207 -6.71 -11.28 -11.40
N ASP A 208 -7.55 -11.80 -10.51
CA ASP A 208 -8.65 -12.71 -10.89
C ASP A 208 -9.79 -12.03 -11.66
N THR A 209 -9.94 -10.70 -11.50
CA THR A 209 -11.03 -9.94 -12.12
C THR A 209 -10.60 -8.49 -12.37
N GLU A 210 -11.37 -7.77 -13.14
CA GLU A 210 -11.22 -6.34 -13.37
C GLU A 210 -11.37 -5.55 -12.07
N TYR A 211 -10.63 -4.45 -11.91
CA TYR A 211 -10.63 -3.66 -10.69
C TYR A 211 -10.51 -2.16 -10.92
N TRP A 212 -11.10 -1.42 -9.98
CA TRP A 212 -11.12 0.03 -9.96
C TRP A 212 -9.77 0.65 -9.67
N THR A 213 -9.51 1.81 -10.31
CA THR A 213 -8.50 2.77 -9.89
C THR A 213 -9.17 3.95 -9.18
N ARG A 214 -8.37 4.89 -8.60
CA ARG A 214 -8.94 6.17 -8.18
C ARG A 214 -9.01 7.21 -9.31
N SER A 215 -8.48 6.91 -10.48
CA SER A 215 -8.46 7.82 -11.61
C SER A 215 -9.81 7.92 -12.28
N LYS A 216 -10.34 9.14 -12.26
CA LYS A 216 -11.60 9.47 -12.92
C LYS A 216 -11.38 9.82 -14.38
N ARG A 217 -12.32 9.46 -15.25
CA ARG A 217 -12.41 9.98 -16.59
C ARG A 217 -12.99 11.39 -16.53
N THR A 218 -12.19 12.43 -16.87
CA THR A 218 -12.66 13.80 -16.91
C THR A 218 -13.71 14.01 -18.02
N HIS A 219 -14.54 15.01 -17.88
CA HIS A 219 -15.69 15.29 -18.78
C HIS A 219 -16.77 14.20 -18.85
N ASN A 220 -16.66 13.12 -18.04
CA ASN A 220 -17.69 12.09 -17.99
C ASN A 220 -17.93 11.64 -16.56
N ALA A 221 -19.05 12.07 -15.99
CA ALA A 221 -19.41 11.79 -14.60
C ALA A 221 -19.89 10.33 -14.35
N ASN A 222 -19.91 9.47 -15.37
CA ASN A 222 -20.35 8.09 -15.24
C ASN A 222 -19.21 7.07 -15.23
N TYR A 223 -17.97 7.47 -15.50
CA TYR A 223 -16.87 6.55 -15.74
C TYR A 223 -15.66 6.81 -14.85
N MET A 224 -15.06 5.72 -14.37
CA MET A 224 -13.72 5.68 -13.80
C MET A 224 -12.85 4.69 -14.55
N TYR A 225 -11.54 4.90 -14.52
CA TYR A 225 -10.61 3.98 -15.15
C TYR A 225 -10.40 2.72 -14.30
N THR A 226 -10.23 1.61 -15.00
CA THR A 226 -10.02 0.27 -14.45
C THR A 226 -8.83 -0.41 -15.11
N PHE A 227 -8.41 -1.52 -14.54
CA PHE A 227 -7.55 -2.51 -15.19
C PHE A 227 -8.31 -3.81 -15.37
N TYR A 228 -8.19 -4.43 -16.53
CA TYR A 228 -8.69 -5.77 -16.80
C TYR A 228 -7.95 -6.82 -15.95
N ALA A 229 -8.50 -8.03 -15.86
CA ALA A 229 -7.92 -9.13 -15.10
C ALA A 229 -6.48 -9.47 -15.54
N ASP A 230 -6.15 -9.35 -16.82
CA ASP A 230 -4.81 -9.55 -17.38
C ASP A 230 -3.81 -8.41 -17.08
N GLY A 231 -4.26 -7.37 -16.39
CA GLY A 231 -3.45 -6.20 -16.05
C GLY A 231 -3.32 -5.16 -17.16
N SER A 232 -4.04 -5.31 -18.28
CA SER A 232 -4.13 -4.26 -19.30
C SER A 232 -5.06 -3.13 -18.86
N PHE A 233 -4.76 -1.92 -19.34
CA PHE A 233 -5.51 -0.72 -18.98
C PHE A 233 -6.79 -0.57 -19.81
N SER A 234 -7.92 -0.35 -19.14
CA SER A 234 -9.19 -0.01 -19.78
C SER A 234 -9.22 1.48 -20.16
N SER A 235 -8.85 1.80 -21.40
CA SER A 235 -8.76 3.19 -21.89
C SER A 235 -10.12 3.90 -22.01
N THR A 236 -11.20 3.16 -22.08
CA THR A 236 -12.57 3.72 -22.11
C THR A 236 -13.12 3.98 -20.71
N GLY A 237 -12.52 3.35 -19.69
CA GLY A 237 -13.07 3.29 -18.34
C GLY A 237 -14.31 2.43 -18.26
N CYS A 238 -14.83 2.26 -17.06
CA CYS A 238 -16.01 1.45 -16.80
C CYS A 238 -17.11 2.28 -16.16
N HIS A 239 -18.34 1.88 -16.46
CA HIS A 239 -19.51 2.59 -15.98
C HIS A 239 -19.68 2.39 -14.46
N ARG A 240 -20.10 3.42 -13.76
CA ARG A 240 -20.29 3.44 -12.30
C ARG A 240 -21.19 2.35 -11.73
N GLU A 241 -22.10 1.80 -12.54
CA GLU A 241 -23.03 0.75 -12.13
C GLU A 241 -22.42 -0.65 -12.22
N ASP A 242 -21.29 -0.79 -12.93
CA ASP A 242 -20.58 -2.05 -13.03
C ASP A 242 -19.89 -2.36 -11.70
N SER A 243 -19.80 -3.65 -11.36
CA SER A 243 -19.17 -4.12 -10.13
C SER A 243 -17.79 -4.70 -10.42
N TYR A 244 -16.75 -4.04 -9.93
CA TYR A 244 -15.35 -4.46 -10.11
C TYR A 244 -14.61 -4.54 -8.79
N GLY A 245 -13.45 -5.18 -8.82
CA GLY A 245 -12.60 -5.42 -7.68
C GLY A 245 -12.00 -4.17 -7.06
N LEU A 246 -11.65 -4.28 -5.79
CA LEU A 246 -10.95 -3.26 -5.01
C LEU A 246 -9.61 -3.83 -4.53
N ARG A 247 -8.54 -3.11 -4.81
CA ARG A 247 -7.17 -3.41 -4.35
C ARG A 247 -6.60 -2.21 -3.60
N PRO A 248 -6.82 -2.13 -2.28
CA PRO A 248 -6.36 -0.99 -1.50
C PRO A 248 -4.84 -0.93 -1.40
N CYS A 249 -4.33 0.29 -1.31
CA CYS A 249 -2.96 0.61 -0.97
C CYS A 249 -2.91 1.30 0.39
N ILE A 250 -1.91 0.94 1.19
CA ILE A 250 -1.60 1.53 2.49
C ILE A 250 -0.13 1.92 2.52
N VAL A 251 0.23 2.85 3.38
CA VAL A 251 1.63 3.26 3.56
C VAL A 251 2.06 3.07 5.00
N LEU A 252 3.19 2.42 5.20
CA LEU A 252 3.81 2.20 6.51
C LEU A 252 5.16 2.91 6.60
N PRO A 253 5.62 3.28 7.81
CA PRO A 253 6.98 3.81 7.99
C PRO A 253 8.05 2.85 7.47
N LEU A 254 9.08 3.37 6.81
CA LEU A 254 10.19 2.58 6.23
C LEU A 254 10.95 1.72 7.24
N ASN A 255 10.91 2.08 8.52
CA ASN A 255 11.50 1.33 9.64
C ASN A 255 10.54 0.33 10.29
N THR A 256 9.38 0.08 9.67
CA THR A 256 8.45 -0.97 10.12
C THR A 256 9.16 -2.32 10.10
N LEU A 257 9.15 -3.01 11.23
CA LEU A 257 9.82 -4.30 11.36
C LEU A 257 8.95 -5.41 10.79
N VAL A 258 9.59 -6.27 10.04
CA VAL A 258 9.01 -7.45 9.41
C VAL A 258 9.61 -8.69 10.05
N THR A 259 8.78 -9.60 10.51
CA THR A 259 9.19 -10.89 11.02
C THR A 259 9.05 -11.98 9.96
N THR A 260 9.95 -12.94 9.97
CA THR A 260 9.87 -14.09 9.08
C THR A 260 9.21 -15.26 9.81
N VAL A 261 8.17 -15.83 9.21
CA VAL A 261 7.56 -17.09 9.65
C VAL A 261 7.94 -18.13 8.61
N LYS A 262 8.56 -19.22 9.01
CA LYS A 262 8.78 -20.37 8.12
C LYS A 262 7.43 -21.05 7.90
N ALA A 263 7.14 -21.37 6.63
CA ALA A 263 6.00 -22.21 6.32
C ALA A 263 6.05 -23.51 7.13
N THR A 264 4.92 -23.88 7.72
CA THR A 264 4.83 -25.08 8.59
C THR A 264 4.63 -26.36 7.79
N SER A 265 4.39 -26.27 6.49
CA SER A 265 4.17 -27.42 5.60
C SER A 265 5.47 -27.83 4.90
N TRP A 266 5.77 -29.14 4.92
CA TRP A 266 7.00 -29.72 4.34
C TRP A 266 7.14 -29.55 2.80
N TRP A 267 6.07 -29.17 2.10
CA TRP A 267 6.07 -28.90 0.64
C TRP A 267 6.18 -27.41 0.28
N GLN A 268 6.16 -26.51 1.27
CA GLN A 268 6.36 -25.08 1.06
C GLN A 268 7.72 -24.67 1.59
N SER A 269 8.65 -24.38 0.69
CA SER A 269 9.98 -23.84 1.01
C SER A 269 9.96 -22.32 1.22
N ASP A 270 8.79 -21.68 1.08
CA ASP A 270 8.69 -20.23 1.02
C ASP A 270 8.74 -19.59 2.40
N THR A 271 9.50 -18.54 2.51
CA THR A 271 9.58 -17.71 3.70
C THR A 271 8.50 -16.64 3.63
N ASN A 272 7.50 -16.75 4.51
CA ASN A 272 6.46 -15.74 4.65
C ASN A 272 6.95 -14.56 5.47
N TYR A 273 6.70 -13.35 5.03
CA TYR A 273 7.03 -12.11 5.72
C TYR A 273 5.76 -11.53 6.35
N ILE A 274 5.76 -11.34 7.67
CA ILE A 274 4.60 -10.85 8.43
C ILE A 274 4.97 -9.52 9.11
N ILE A 275 4.05 -8.58 9.08
CA ILE A 275 4.16 -7.25 9.70
C ILE A 275 3.43 -7.21 11.03
#